data_e123c7ff87403b3a1080bddbed6b3b85
#
_entry.id   e123c7ff87403b3a1080bddbed6b3b85
#
_cell.length_a   1.000
_cell.length_b   1.000
_cell.length_c   1.000
_cell.angle_alpha   90.00
_cell.angle_beta   90.00
_cell.angle_gamma   90.00
#
_symmetry.space_group_name_H-M   'P 1'
#
loop_
_entity.id
_entity.type
_entity.pdbx_description
1 polymer ?
#
loop_
_entity_poly.entity_id
_entity_poly.type
_entity_poly.pdbx_seq_one_letter_code
_entity_poly.pdbx_strand_id
1 'polypeptide(L)'
;MTARTTKVLHLQLLPLLSGVQRVTLNEISALYTDYTLVCSKKGPLTKALLEYDVDCHCIPELTREITVKNDFKALFKLYKFIKKEKFDIVHTHSSKTGILGRVAAKLARVGKVIHTVHGFSFPAASSKKSYYLYFFMEWIAKFFTDKLIVLNVDDEYIAINKLKFKRDKVFLIPNGVDTDKFSPLENKIYSSTLNLVMVGRLSKQKDPETLLLAVDKLLNENVNVKLTLVGDGELKEQLESRFKRQDGRIIFHGWSDNIVNILKVNDLFILPSLWEGMPLAILEALSCGLPCIVTNIPGNNSLIEDGYNGCLFEIRDCQLLSQKIMSYVGKPELIAQQSANARSFILKNYGLFKRNNKVRQLYDN
;
A
#
# COMPACT_ATOMS: atom_id res chain seq x y z
N MET A 1 4.52 20.24 35.60
CA MET A 1 5.54 19.76 34.65
C MET A 1 4.81 19.39 33.38
N THR A 2 4.95 20.18 32.31
CA THR A 2 4.41 19.83 31.00
C THR A 2 5.16 18.58 30.51
N ALA A 3 4.43 17.48 30.30
CA ALA A 3 5.03 16.26 29.77
C ALA A 3 5.76 16.61 28.44
N ARG A 4 7.03 16.27 28.33
CA ARG A 4 7.81 16.49 27.12
C ARG A 4 7.15 15.71 25.98
N THR A 5 6.77 16.40 24.91
CA THR A 5 6.21 15.77 23.72
C THR A 5 7.24 14.84 23.09
N THR A 6 6.88 13.60 22.80
CA THR A 6 7.75 12.62 22.16
C THR A 6 8.12 13.10 20.75
N LYS A 7 9.41 13.15 20.42
CA LYS A 7 9.90 13.60 19.11
C LYS A 7 10.13 12.40 18.18
N VAL A 8 9.37 12.32 17.09
CA VAL A 8 9.37 11.17 16.17
C VAL A 8 9.86 11.58 14.79
N LEU A 9 10.85 10.86 14.28
CA LEU A 9 11.29 10.97 12.90
C LEU A 9 10.65 9.88 12.03
N HIS A 10 9.89 10.27 11.01
CA HIS A 10 9.50 9.38 9.91
C HIS A 10 10.50 9.47 8.76
N LEU A 11 10.95 8.33 8.26
CA LEU A 11 11.87 8.25 7.12
C LEU A 11 11.23 7.58 5.92
N GLN A 12 11.04 8.34 4.85
CA GLN A 12 10.51 7.92 3.56
C GLN A 12 11.56 8.11 2.45
N LEU A 13 11.51 7.29 1.40
CA LEU A 13 12.40 7.46 0.25
C LEU A 13 11.90 8.56 -0.68
N LEU A 14 10.67 8.43 -1.16
CA LEU A 14 10.09 9.31 -2.18
C LEU A 14 8.99 10.19 -1.58
N PRO A 15 8.89 11.45 -2.01
CA PRO A 15 7.87 12.38 -1.53
C PRO A 15 6.54 12.27 -2.30
N LEU A 16 6.20 11.08 -2.80
CA LEU A 16 4.95 10.82 -3.52
C LEU A 16 3.78 10.67 -2.52
N LEU A 17 2.55 10.57 -3.02
CA LEU A 17 1.37 10.16 -2.25
C LEU A 17 0.86 8.79 -2.73
N SER A 18 1.76 7.81 -2.79
CA SER A 18 1.40 6.42 -3.03
C SER A 18 1.05 5.69 -1.73
N GLY A 19 0.69 4.42 -1.80
CA GLY A 19 0.20 3.67 -0.63
C GLY A 19 1.07 3.78 0.62
N VAL A 20 2.41 3.62 0.49
CA VAL A 20 3.34 3.71 1.64
C VAL A 20 3.32 5.10 2.28
N GLN A 21 3.33 6.15 1.47
CA GLN A 21 3.33 7.53 1.94
C GLN A 21 1.99 7.95 2.54
N ARG A 22 0.87 7.42 2.00
CA ARG A 22 -0.46 7.62 2.60
C ARG A 22 -0.56 6.99 3.98
N VAL A 23 0.07 5.82 4.21
CA VAL A 23 0.15 5.23 5.55
C VAL A 23 0.86 6.17 6.52
N THR A 24 2.02 6.72 6.13
CA THR A 24 2.76 7.69 6.96
C THR A 24 1.96 8.97 7.21
N LEU A 25 1.30 9.51 6.18
CA LEU A 25 0.43 10.69 6.32
C LEU A 25 -0.71 10.43 7.32
N ASN A 26 -1.37 9.27 7.20
CA ASN A 26 -2.44 8.86 8.11
C ASN A 26 -1.97 8.66 9.56
N GLU A 27 -0.74 8.20 9.77
CA GLU A 27 -0.14 8.10 11.11
C GLU A 27 0.12 9.49 11.69
N ILE A 28 0.76 10.36 10.93
CA ILE A 28 1.12 11.72 11.36
C ILE A 28 -0.13 12.55 11.65
N SER A 29 -1.14 12.52 10.77
CA SER A 29 -2.37 13.32 10.92
C SER A 29 -3.25 12.90 12.10
N ALA A 30 -3.12 11.66 12.58
CA ALA A 30 -3.97 11.12 13.64
C ALA A 30 -3.33 11.08 15.03
N LEU A 31 -2.02 11.20 15.12
CA LEU A 31 -1.27 11.05 16.36
C LEU A 31 -0.67 12.41 16.75
N TYR A 32 -1.12 12.97 17.87
CA TYR A 32 -0.60 14.24 18.42
C TYR A 32 0.81 14.04 19.00
N THR A 33 1.84 14.24 18.17
CA THR A 33 3.25 14.02 18.49
C THR A 33 4.09 15.03 17.70
N ASP A 34 5.27 15.36 18.16
CA ASP A 34 6.20 16.21 17.42
C ASP A 34 6.85 15.38 16.29
N TYR A 35 6.37 15.56 15.08
CA TYR A 35 6.83 14.82 13.91
C TYR A 35 7.80 15.60 13.04
N THR A 36 8.80 14.88 12.56
CA THR A 36 9.66 15.32 11.46
C THR A 36 9.65 14.25 10.36
N LEU A 37 9.54 14.68 9.10
CA LEU A 37 9.71 13.79 7.94
C LEU A 37 11.08 14.01 7.32
N VAL A 38 11.79 12.92 7.02
CA VAL A 38 12.95 12.94 6.11
C VAL A 38 12.62 12.18 4.84
N CYS A 39 12.93 12.80 3.69
CA CYS A 39 12.80 12.18 2.37
C CYS A 39 13.87 12.70 1.40
N SER A 40 13.88 12.22 0.14
CA SER A 40 14.92 12.62 -0.84
C SER A 40 14.78 14.05 -1.33
N LYS A 41 13.55 14.55 -1.53
CA LYS A 41 13.24 15.90 -2.06
C LYS A 41 11.83 16.32 -1.66
N LYS A 42 11.49 17.59 -1.89
CA LYS A 42 10.10 18.08 -1.75
C LYS A 42 9.18 17.48 -2.82
N GLY A 43 7.90 17.30 -2.49
CA GLY A 43 6.89 16.77 -3.41
C GLY A 43 5.50 16.67 -2.77
N PRO A 44 4.56 15.90 -3.36
CA PRO A 44 3.17 15.83 -2.88
C PRO A 44 3.02 15.48 -1.40
N LEU A 45 3.80 14.53 -0.88
CA LEU A 45 3.77 14.18 0.55
C LEU A 45 4.17 15.36 1.43
N THR A 46 5.28 16.05 1.10
CA THR A 46 5.74 17.18 1.90
C THR A 46 4.78 18.37 1.83
N LYS A 47 4.04 18.54 0.72
CA LYS A 47 2.98 19.55 0.62
C LYS A 47 1.80 19.20 1.53
N ALA A 48 1.34 17.95 1.51
CA ALA A 48 0.23 17.50 2.36
C ALA A 48 0.57 17.62 3.86
N LEU A 49 1.84 17.46 4.24
CA LEU A 49 2.29 17.57 5.62
C LEU A 49 2.38 19.02 6.14
N LEU A 50 2.39 20.03 5.25
CA LEU A 50 2.33 21.43 5.67
C LEU A 50 1.03 21.77 6.43
N GLU A 51 -0.06 21.08 6.14
CA GLU A 51 -1.34 21.26 6.83
C GLU A 51 -1.30 20.77 8.29
N TYR A 52 -0.29 19.99 8.66
CA TYR A 52 -0.11 19.40 10.00
C TYR A 52 1.09 19.98 10.74
N ASP A 53 1.69 21.08 10.25
CA ASP A 53 2.87 21.74 10.84
C ASP A 53 4.05 20.78 11.06
N VAL A 54 4.30 19.88 10.11
CA VAL A 54 5.35 18.88 10.17
C VAL A 54 6.61 19.35 9.45
N ASP A 55 7.71 19.37 10.17
CA ASP A 55 9.02 19.68 9.60
C ASP A 55 9.45 18.62 8.58
N CYS A 56 9.78 19.08 7.36
CA CYS A 56 10.23 18.22 6.27
C CYS A 56 11.69 18.51 5.89
N HIS A 57 12.60 17.58 6.19
CA HIS A 57 14.00 17.67 5.83
C HIS A 57 14.34 16.81 4.61
N CYS A 58 15.11 17.37 3.65
CA CYS A 58 15.46 16.69 2.41
C CYS A 58 16.93 16.23 2.42
N ILE A 59 17.16 14.97 2.10
CA ILE A 59 18.49 14.38 1.88
C ILE A 59 18.55 13.85 0.45
N PRO A 60 19.09 14.61 -0.52
CA PRO A 60 19.07 14.24 -1.94
C PRO A 60 19.81 12.94 -2.26
N GLU A 61 20.75 12.52 -1.42
CA GLU A 61 21.48 11.25 -1.56
C GLU A 61 20.62 10.01 -1.29
N LEU A 62 19.42 10.18 -0.73
CA LEU A 62 18.43 9.09 -0.62
C LEU A 62 17.83 8.81 -2.00
N THR A 63 18.52 8.03 -2.81
CA THR A 63 18.08 7.61 -4.15
C THR A 63 17.50 6.19 -4.13
N ARG A 64 16.71 5.83 -5.14
CA ARG A 64 16.13 4.47 -5.25
C ARG A 64 17.21 3.43 -5.59
N GLU A 65 18.16 3.81 -6.41
CA GLU A 65 19.26 2.94 -6.84
C GLU A 65 20.25 2.69 -5.70
N ILE A 66 20.75 1.46 -5.60
CA ILE A 66 21.78 1.10 -4.61
C ILE A 66 23.12 1.51 -5.18
N THR A 67 23.75 2.51 -4.58
CA THR A 67 25.07 3.01 -4.95
C THR A 67 25.88 3.24 -3.69
N VAL A 68 26.97 2.50 -3.51
CA VAL A 68 27.79 2.49 -2.29
C VAL A 68 28.16 3.92 -1.85
N LYS A 69 28.63 4.75 -2.79
CA LYS A 69 29.08 6.13 -2.50
C LYS A 69 27.94 7.02 -1.99
N ASN A 70 26.77 6.99 -2.63
CA ASN A 70 25.63 7.81 -2.22
C ASN A 70 24.98 7.27 -0.95
N ASP A 71 24.92 5.95 -0.78
CA ASP A 71 24.35 5.32 0.40
C ASP A 71 25.16 5.61 1.65
N PHE A 72 26.50 5.66 1.53
CA PHE A 72 27.36 6.06 2.63
C PHE A 72 27.20 7.55 2.98
N LYS A 73 27.07 8.43 1.97
CA LYS A 73 26.78 9.85 2.18
C LYS A 73 25.42 10.06 2.83
N ALA A 74 24.39 9.34 2.36
CA ALA A 74 23.04 9.38 2.93
C ALA A 74 23.04 8.91 4.39
N LEU A 75 23.71 7.80 4.69
CA LEU A 75 23.87 7.27 6.06
C LEU A 75 24.52 8.30 6.98
N PHE A 76 25.61 8.93 6.55
CA PHE A 76 26.33 9.92 7.34
C PHE A 76 25.49 11.18 7.59
N LYS A 77 24.77 11.68 6.57
CA LYS A 77 23.87 12.83 6.72
C LYS A 77 22.70 12.50 7.65
N LEU A 78 22.10 11.32 7.51
CA LEU A 78 21.04 10.83 8.41
C LEU A 78 21.55 10.75 9.85
N TYR A 79 22.71 10.13 10.07
CA TYR A 79 23.32 10.04 11.40
C TYR A 79 23.53 11.42 12.03
N LYS A 80 24.14 12.36 11.29
CA LYS A 80 24.37 13.74 11.79
C LYS A 80 23.06 14.44 12.14
N PHE A 81 22.05 14.33 11.26
CA PHE A 81 20.75 14.94 11.46
C PHE A 81 20.05 14.36 12.69
N ILE A 82 19.96 13.03 12.79
CA ILE A 82 19.32 12.34 13.91
C ILE A 82 20.01 12.67 15.22
N LYS A 83 21.35 12.68 15.26
CA LYS A 83 22.12 13.01 16.45
C LYS A 83 21.95 14.46 16.90
N LYS A 84 21.86 15.40 15.94
CA LYS A 84 21.64 16.84 16.22
C LYS A 84 20.25 17.09 16.81
N GLU A 85 19.23 16.54 16.17
CA GLU A 85 17.82 16.81 16.50
C GLU A 85 17.29 16.03 17.70
N LYS A 86 18.01 14.97 18.16
CA LYS A 86 17.73 14.18 19.37
C LYS A 86 16.31 13.59 19.38
N PHE A 87 15.95 12.85 18.34
CA PHE A 87 14.67 12.14 18.28
C PHE A 87 14.59 11.03 19.34
N ASP A 88 13.40 10.88 19.93
CA ASP A 88 13.10 9.78 20.85
C ASP A 88 12.81 8.48 20.09
N ILE A 89 12.17 8.62 18.93
CA ILE A 89 11.78 7.50 18.04
C ILE A 89 12.21 7.79 16.60
N VAL A 90 12.74 6.78 15.93
CA VAL A 90 12.91 6.78 14.46
C VAL A 90 12.05 5.67 13.86
N HIS A 91 11.07 6.06 13.07
CA HIS A 91 10.16 5.17 12.37
C HIS A 91 10.48 5.17 10.87
N THR A 92 10.94 4.05 10.36
CA THR A 92 11.40 3.90 8.97
C THR A 92 10.40 3.11 8.14
N HIS A 93 10.31 3.46 6.86
CA HIS A 93 9.46 2.80 5.88
C HIS A 93 10.27 2.47 4.63
N SER A 94 9.82 1.48 3.83
CA SER A 94 10.49 0.99 2.62
C SER A 94 11.86 0.34 2.90
N SER A 95 12.33 -0.53 1.98
CA SER A 95 13.51 -1.37 2.22
C SER A 95 14.80 -0.55 2.36
N LYS A 96 15.14 0.29 1.37
CA LYS A 96 16.44 1.00 1.37
C LYS A 96 16.56 2.03 2.50
N THR A 97 15.59 2.94 2.61
CA THR A 97 15.56 3.92 3.70
C THR A 97 15.35 3.25 5.05
N GLY A 98 14.65 2.12 5.07
CA GLY A 98 14.51 1.29 6.25
C GLY A 98 15.85 0.82 6.80
N ILE A 99 16.76 0.33 5.94
CA ILE A 99 18.08 -0.14 6.35
C ILE A 99 18.97 1.02 6.80
N LEU A 100 19.11 2.04 5.95
CA LEU A 100 19.96 3.20 6.24
C LEU A 100 19.50 3.95 7.50
N GLY A 101 18.17 4.13 7.64
CA GLY A 101 17.59 4.81 8.80
C GLY A 101 17.76 4.05 10.11
N ARG A 102 17.53 2.73 10.10
CA ARG A 102 17.73 1.89 11.30
C ARG A 102 19.19 1.93 11.78
N VAL A 103 20.15 1.81 10.85
CA VAL A 103 21.58 1.89 11.16
C VAL A 103 21.94 3.27 11.71
N ALA A 104 21.54 4.35 11.01
CA ALA A 104 21.80 5.72 11.45
C ALA A 104 21.22 6.02 12.83
N ALA A 105 19.99 5.58 13.11
CA ALA A 105 19.31 5.77 14.38
C ALA A 105 20.06 5.07 15.54
N LYS A 106 20.47 3.81 15.35
CA LYS A 106 21.24 3.08 16.40
C LYS A 106 22.62 3.70 16.64
N LEU A 107 23.31 4.13 15.57
CA LEU A 107 24.59 4.85 15.72
C LEU A 107 24.41 6.18 16.46
N ALA A 108 23.27 6.86 16.24
CA ALA A 108 22.91 8.09 16.95
C ALA A 108 22.39 7.85 18.38
N ARG A 109 22.25 6.58 18.80
CA ARG A 109 21.73 6.14 20.11
C ARG A 109 20.27 6.58 20.34
N VAL A 110 19.43 6.52 19.32
CA VAL A 110 17.98 6.75 19.44
C VAL A 110 17.38 5.69 20.37
N GLY A 111 16.47 6.09 21.25
CA GLY A 111 15.87 5.21 22.25
C GLY A 111 15.04 4.08 21.64
N LYS A 112 14.29 4.37 20.58
CA LYS A 112 13.41 3.40 19.93
C LYS A 112 13.48 3.48 18.41
N VAL A 113 13.77 2.35 17.75
CA VAL A 113 13.84 2.24 16.29
C VAL A 113 12.77 1.27 15.82
N ILE A 114 11.80 1.82 15.09
CA ILE A 114 10.65 1.10 14.55
C ILE A 114 10.79 1.00 13.02
N HIS A 115 10.40 -0.12 12.45
CA HIS A 115 10.33 -0.30 11.00
C HIS A 115 8.99 -0.90 10.60
N THR A 116 8.29 -0.25 9.64
CA THR A 116 7.11 -0.84 8.98
C THR A 116 7.51 -1.46 7.65
N VAL A 117 7.28 -2.77 7.53
CA VAL A 117 7.44 -3.54 6.30
C VAL A 117 6.18 -3.38 5.46
N HIS A 118 6.32 -2.81 4.25
CA HIS A 118 5.24 -2.71 3.26
C HIS A 118 5.32 -3.83 2.21
N GLY A 119 5.67 -5.03 2.65
CA GLY A 119 6.05 -6.19 1.85
C GLY A 119 7.57 -6.31 1.75
N PHE A 120 8.11 -7.48 2.12
CA PHE A 120 9.54 -7.74 1.94
C PHE A 120 9.92 -7.77 0.45
N SER A 121 11.05 -7.15 0.10
CA SER A 121 11.48 -7.03 -1.30
C SER A 121 12.06 -8.33 -1.85
N PHE A 122 12.64 -9.19 -1.01
CA PHE A 122 13.34 -10.38 -1.48
C PHE A 122 12.41 -11.48 -2.04
N PRO A 123 11.15 -11.69 -1.59
CA PRO A 123 10.27 -12.64 -2.25
C PRO A 123 9.91 -12.27 -3.69
N ALA A 124 9.89 -10.97 -4.01
CA ALA A 124 9.60 -10.44 -5.34
C ALA A 124 10.86 -10.18 -6.19
N ALA A 125 12.02 -10.64 -5.75
CA ALA A 125 13.28 -10.41 -6.45
C ALA A 125 13.34 -11.16 -7.79
N SER A 126 13.80 -10.49 -8.83
CA SER A 126 13.88 -11.01 -10.20
C SER A 126 14.99 -12.06 -10.41
N SER A 127 15.93 -12.21 -9.47
CA SER A 127 17.03 -13.16 -9.54
C SER A 127 17.41 -13.71 -8.17
N LYS A 128 18.04 -14.91 -8.15
CA LYS A 128 18.57 -15.51 -6.91
C LYS A 128 19.60 -14.59 -6.23
N LYS A 129 20.43 -13.88 -7.00
CA LYS A 129 21.41 -12.93 -6.45
C LYS A 129 20.72 -11.79 -5.71
N SER A 130 19.71 -11.17 -6.33
CA SER A 130 18.91 -10.09 -5.69
C SER A 130 18.16 -10.60 -4.47
N TYR A 131 17.62 -11.83 -4.54
CA TYR A 131 16.95 -12.46 -3.40
C TYR A 131 17.88 -12.55 -2.18
N TYR A 132 19.06 -13.16 -2.34
CA TYR A 132 20.00 -13.32 -1.22
C TYR A 132 20.56 -11.99 -0.73
N LEU A 133 20.79 -11.05 -1.63
CA LEU A 133 21.24 -9.69 -1.25
C LEU A 133 20.22 -9.00 -0.37
N TYR A 134 18.95 -8.91 -0.80
CA TYR A 134 17.89 -8.25 -0.03
C TYR A 134 17.57 -9.01 1.26
N PHE A 135 17.59 -10.33 1.22
CA PHE A 135 17.43 -11.15 2.42
C PHE A 135 18.53 -10.84 3.45
N PHE A 136 19.78 -10.85 3.05
CA PHE A 136 20.92 -10.59 3.93
C PHE A 136 20.90 -9.16 4.49
N MET A 137 20.53 -8.18 3.68
CA MET A 137 20.38 -6.80 4.11
C MET A 137 19.30 -6.67 5.20
N GLU A 138 18.14 -7.31 5.04
CA GLU A 138 17.09 -7.31 6.08
C GLU A 138 17.51 -8.12 7.31
N TRP A 139 18.21 -9.23 7.12
CA TRP A 139 18.74 -10.04 8.21
C TRP A 139 19.75 -9.25 9.08
N ILE A 140 20.63 -8.46 8.48
CA ILE A 140 21.51 -7.54 9.23
C ILE A 140 20.69 -6.42 9.89
N ALA A 141 19.76 -5.83 9.18
CA ALA A 141 18.98 -4.69 9.67
C ALA A 141 18.13 -5.03 10.91
N LYS A 142 17.84 -6.32 11.16
CA LYS A 142 17.13 -6.75 12.38
C LYS A 142 17.87 -6.40 13.67
N PHE A 143 19.20 -6.37 13.66
CA PHE A 143 20.00 -6.02 14.84
C PHE A 143 19.88 -4.54 15.21
N PHE A 144 19.43 -3.71 14.27
CA PHE A 144 19.20 -2.28 14.44
C PHE A 144 17.71 -1.95 14.60
N THR A 145 16.86 -2.95 14.86
CA THR A 145 15.40 -2.80 14.96
C THR A 145 14.95 -3.18 16.36
N ASP A 146 14.21 -2.28 17.03
CA ASP A 146 13.59 -2.58 18.31
C ASP A 146 12.19 -3.16 18.12
N LYS A 147 11.38 -2.57 17.22
CA LYS A 147 10.04 -3.04 16.89
C LYS A 147 9.85 -3.11 15.38
N LEU A 148 9.32 -4.22 14.89
CA LEU A 148 9.00 -4.45 13.48
C LEU A 148 7.49 -4.53 13.33
N ILE A 149 6.91 -3.65 12.51
CA ILE A 149 5.50 -3.74 12.12
C ILE A 149 5.43 -4.47 10.79
N VAL A 150 4.61 -5.51 10.73
CA VAL A 150 4.27 -6.25 9.51
C VAL A 150 2.76 -6.13 9.25
N LEU A 151 2.35 -6.17 7.98
CA LEU A 151 0.99 -5.84 7.58
C LEU A 151 0.10 -7.07 7.39
N ASN A 152 0.69 -8.24 7.20
CA ASN A 152 0.00 -9.50 6.94
C ASN A 152 0.72 -10.68 7.62
N VAL A 153 0.04 -11.81 7.71
CA VAL A 153 0.55 -13.03 8.39
C VAL A 153 1.74 -13.68 7.67
N ASP A 154 1.82 -13.53 6.33
CA ASP A 154 2.94 -14.07 5.56
C ASP A 154 4.23 -13.32 5.85
N ASP A 155 4.18 -11.97 5.93
CA ASP A 155 5.32 -11.15 6.33
C ASP A 155 5.70 -11.40 7.80
N GLU A 156 4.72 -11.66 8.69
CA GLU A 156 4.99 -12.08 10.06
C GLU A 156 5.75 -13.41 10.10
N TYR A 157 5.30 -14.40 9.33
CA TYR A 157 5.98 -15.68 9.20
C TYR A 157 7.40 -15.52 8.67
N ILE A 158 7.60 -14.69 7.64
CA ILE A 158 8.91 -14.38 7.08
C ILE A 158 9.82 -13.74 8.13
N ALA A 159 9.33 -12.75 8.86
CA ALA A 159 10.10 -12.04 9.88
C ALA A 159 10.58 -13.01 10.99
N ILE A 160 9.70 -13.84 11.51
CA ILE A 160 10.01 -14.73 12.63
C ILE A 160 10.80 -15.95 12.14
N ASN A 161 10.33 -16.64 11.10
CA ASN A 161 10.84 -17.97 10.74
C ASN A 161 12.02 -17.91 9.76
N LYS A 162 12.06 -16.92 8.85
CA LYS A 162 13.17 -16.78 7.88
C LYS A 162 14.23 -15.81 8.37
N LEU A 163 13.85 -14.59 8.73
CA LEU A 163 14.78 -13.56 9.20
C LEU A 163 15.19 -13.73 10.67
N LYS A 164 14.49 -14.59 11.42
CA LYS A 164 14.79 -14.88 12.84
C LYS A 164 14.72 -13.66 13.75
N PHE A 165 13.73 -12.80 13.54
CA PHE A 165 13.35 -11.81 14.55
C PHE A 165 12.81 -12.52 15.79
N LYS A 166 13.07 -11.96 16.97
CA LYS A 166 12.39 -12.40 18.19
C LYS A 166 10.90 -12.07 18.11
N ARG A 167 10.02 -12.96 18.58
CA ARG A 167 8.56 -12.80 18.51
C ARG A 167 8.07 -11.52 19.20
N ASP A 168 8.64 -11.16 20.32
CA ASP A 168 8.33 -9.96 21.10
C ASP A 168 8.65 -8.63 20.38
N LYS A 169 9.44 -8.68 19.28
CA LYS A 169 9.76 -7.55 18.44
C LYS A 169 8.87 -7.40 17.19
N VAL A 170 8.05 -8.39 16.86
CA VAL A 170 7.24 -8.42 15.64
C VAL A 170 5.78 -8.17 15.97
N PHE A 171 5.19 -7.16 15.34
CA PHE A 171 3.82 -6.71 15.59
C PHE A 171 3.02 -6.74 14.29
N LEU A 172 1.99 -7.58 14.25
CA LEU A 172 1.04 -7.64 13.14
C LEU A 172 0.04 -6.48 13.29
N ILE A 173 0.28 -5.42 12.52
CA ILE A 173 -0.58 -4.23 12.48
C ILE A 173 -0.95 -3.96 11.03
N PRO A 174 -2.07 -4.50 10.53
CA PRO A 174 -2.54 -4.28 9.18
C PRO A 174 -2.74 -2.81 8.85
N ASN A 175 -2.72 -2.45 7.57
CA ASN A 175 -3.15 -1.13 7.14
C ASN A 175 -4.61 -0.89 7.53
N GLY A 176 -4.96 0.38 7.69
CA GLY A 176 -6.33 0.82 7.96
C GLY A 176 -6.82 1.77 6.88
N VAL A 177 -8.14 1.91 6.79
CA VAL A 177 -8.81 2.84 5.91
C VAL A 177 -9.72 3.77 6.72
N ASP A 178 -9.80 5.04 6.29
CA ASP A 178 -10.77 6.00 6.80
C ASP A 178 -12.17 5.61 6.30
N THR A 179 -12.93 4.98 7.18
CA THR A 179 -14.24 4.43 6.85
C THR A 179 -15.34 5.48 6.68
N ASP A 180 -15.13 6.69 7.17
CA ASP A 180 -16.10 7.80 7.00
C ASP A 180 -15.90 8.43 5.62
N LYS A 181 -14.66 8.65 5.23
CA LYS A 181 -14.29 9.14 3.91
C LYS A 181 -14.64 8.11 2.81
N PHE A 182 -14.22 6.85 2.98
CA PHE A 182 -14.52 5.76 2.06
C PHE A 182 -15.76 5.01 2.55
N SER A 183 -16.92 5.50 2.16
CA SER A 183 -18.24 4.93 2.48
C SER A 183 -19.00 4.55 1.22
N PRO A 184 -19.90 3.57 1.27
CA PRO A 184 -20.74 3.20 0.12
C PRO A 184 -21.58 4.37 -0.39
N LEU A 185 -22.01 4.27 -1.65
CA LEU A 185 -23.06 5.13 -2.19
C LEU A 185 -24.41 4.69 -1.61
N GLU A 186 -25.14 5.64 -0.99
CA GLU A 186 -26.50 5.37 -0.51
C GLU A 186 -27.43 5.08 -1.69
N ASN A 187 -28.30 4.10 -1.54
CA ASN A 187 -29.29 3.71 -2.54
C ASN A 187 -28.69 3.46 -3.94
N LYS A 188 -27.56 2.76 -3.99
CA LYS A 188 -26.88 2.42 -5.25
C LYS A 188 -27.81 1.58 -6.13
N ILE A 189 -28.05 2.09 -7.35
CA ILE A 189 -28.82 1.37 -8.40
C ILE A 189 -27.81 0.71 -9.34
N TYR A 190 -27.95 -0.59 -9.53
CA TYR A 190 -27.11 -1.36 -10.47
C TYR A 190 -27.69 -1.29 -11.88
N SER A 191 -26.87 -0.91 -12.84
CA SER A 191 -27.28 -0.86 -14.26
C SER A 191 -27.14 -2.24 -14.93
N SER A 192 -27.63 -2.35 -16.17
CA SER A 192 -27.38 -3.56 -16.99
C SER A 192 -25.91 -3.70 -17.40
N THR A 193 -25.14 -2.63 -17.35
CA THR A 193 -23.69 -2.64 -17.60
C THR A 193 -22.94 -2.86 -16.30
N LEU A 194 -22.11 -3.88 -16.24
CA LEU A 194 -21.23 -4.13 -15.09
C LEU A 194 -20.00 -3.20 -15.14
N ASN A 195 -19.90 -2.28 -14.20
CA ASN A 195 -18.84 -1.28 -14.14
C ASN A 195 -17.67 -1.79 -13.28
N LEU A 196 -16.52 -1.94 -13.91
CA LEU A 196 -15.29 -2.43 -13.31
C LEU A 196 -14.32 -1.29 -13.09
N VAL A 197 -13.59 -1.31 -11.97
CA VAL A 197 -12.55 -0.32 -11.69
C VAL A 197 -11.28 -0.97 -11.17
N MET A 198 -10.15 -0.47 -11.65
CA MET A 198 -8.83 -0.70 -11.08
C MET A 198 -8.23 0.64 -10.65
N VAL A 199 -7.74 0.72 -9.42
CA VAL A 199 -7.01 1.90 -8.91
C VAL A 199 -5.59 1.49 -8.55
N GLY A 200 -4.62 2.10 -9.19
CA GLY A 200 -3.22 1.81 -8.91
C GLY A 200 -2.27 2.29 -10.00
N ARG A 201 -0.98 2.18 -9.72
CA ARG A 201 0.04 2.51 -10.71
C ARG A 201 -0.01 1.51 -11.88
N LEU A 202 -0.04 2.01 -13.11
CA LEU A 202 0.03 1.17 -14.31
C LEU A 202 1.47 0.70 -14.52
N SER A 203 1.84 -0.34 -13.78
CA SER A 203 3.21 -0.85 -13.67
C SER A 203 3.22 -2.38 -13.74
N LYS A 204 4.39 -2.95 -14.00
CA LYS A 204 4.58 -4.41 -14.03
C LYS A 204 4.13 -5.10 -12.73
N GLN A 205 4.29 -4.43 -11.57
CA GLN A 205 3.83 -4.98 -10.28
C GLN A 205 2.33 -5.17 -10.24
N LYS A 206 1.57 -4.19 -10.74
CA LYS A 206 0.10 -4.18 -10.69
C LYS A 206 -0.55 -4.97 -11.81
N ASP A 207 0.21 -5.34 -12.82
CA ASP A 207 -0.18 -6.20 -13.96
C ASP A 207 -1.53 -5.84 -14.61
N PRO A 208 -1.74 -4.56 -14.97
CA PRO A 208 -2.99 -4.14 -15.60
C PRO A 208 -3.26 -4.85 -16.93
N GLU A 209 -2.25 -5.41 -17.58
CA GLU A 209 -2.40 -6.14 -18.83
C GLU A 209 -3.26 -7.40 -18.67
N THR A 210 -3.11 -8.16 -17.58
CA THR A 210 -3.97 -9.34 -17.30
C THR A 210 -5.45 -8.94 -17.20
N LEU A 211 -5.77 -7.80 -16.57
CA LEU A 211 -7.15 -7.28 -16.52
C LEU A 211 -7.65 -6.84 -17.88
N LEU A 212 -6.82 -6.12 -18.62
CA LEU A 212 -7.18 -5.63 -19.96
C LEU A 212 -7.46 -6.77 -20.93
N LEU A 213 -6.64 -7.83 -20.91
CA LEU A 213 -6.87 -9.05 -21.71
C LEU A 213 -8.18 -9.75 -21.34
N ALA A 214 -8.48 -9.85 -20.04
CA ALA A 214 -9.72 -10.46 -19.57
C ALA A 214 -10.96 -9.68 -20.02
N VAL A 215 -10.92 -8.34 -19.89
CA VAL A 215 -12.03 -7.47 -20.28
C VAL A 215 -12.18 -7.38 -21.80
N ASP A 216 -11.09 -7.29 -22.54
CA ASP A 216 -11.13 -7.25 -24.01
C ASP A 216 -11.76 -8.52 -24.59
N LYS A 217 -11.46 -9.69 -24.01
CA LYS A 217 -12.13 -10.96 -24.34
C LYS A 217 -13.65 -10.87 -24.13
N LEU A 218 -14.09 -10.39 -22.96
CA LEU A 218 -15.51 -10.27 -22.64
C LEU A 218 -16.24 -9.29 -23.59
N LEU A 219 -15.58 -8.18 -23.94
CA LEU A 219 -16.13 -7.20 -24.88
C LEU A 219 -16.25 -7.77 -26.30
N ASN A 220 -15.30 -8.58 -26.75
CA ASN A 220 -15.36 -9.27 -28.04
C ASN A 220 -16.45 -10.36 -28.07
N GLU A 221 -16.84 -10.91 -26.92
CA GLU A 221 -17.99 -11.80 -26.72
C GLU A 221 -19.33 -11.04 -26.52
N ASN A 222 -19.34 -9.70 -26.73
CA ASN A 222 -20.47 -8.79 -26.53
C ASN A 222 -21.04 -8.77 -25.10
N VAL A 223 -20.23 -9.09 -24.10
CA VAL A 223 -20.62 -8.97 -22.70
C VAL A 223 -20.72 -7.49 -22.30
N ASN A 224 -21.78 -7.14 -21.57
CA ASN A 224 -22.05 -5.76 -21.21
C ASN A 224 -21.23 -5.32 -19.98
N VAL A 225 -19.94 -5.09 -20.16
CA VAL A 225 -19.00 -4.63 -19.15
C VAL A 225 -18.35 -3.31 -19.55
N LYS A 226 -17.90 -2.52 -18.57
CA LYS A 226 -17.12 -1.28 -18.76
C LYS A 226 -15.99 -1.25 -17.74
N LEU A 227 -14.78 -0.91 -18.18
CA LEU A 227 -13.59 -0.84 -17.32
C LEU A 227 -13.05 0.58 -17.22
N THR A 228 -12.80 1.03 -16.00
CA THR A 228 -12.07 2.27 -15.71
C THR A 228 -10.75 1.97 -15.01
N LEU A 229 -9.63 2.32 -15.64
CA LEU A 229 -8.31 2.25 -15.03
C LEU A 229 -7.92 3.63 -14.49
N VAL A 230 -7.68 3.71 -13.19
CA VAL A 230 -7.33 4.96 -12.50
C VAL A 230 -5.91 4.87 -11.99
N GLY A 231 -5.08 5.77 -12.48
CA GLY A 231 -3.67 5.87 -12.14
C GLY A 231 -2.79 6.16 -13.36
N ASP A 232 -1.51 6.29 -13.09
CA ASP A 232 -0.48 6.54 -14.08
C ASP A 232 0.68 5.56 -13.90
N GLY A 233 1.58 5.48 -14.84
CA GLY A 233 2.73 4.58 -14.72
C GLY A 233 3.42 4.31 -16.05
N GLU A 234 4.53 3.58 -15.97
CA GLU A 234 5.41 3.29 -17.10
C GLU A 234 4.75 2.47 -18.22
N LEU A 235 3.65 1.77 -17.95
CA LEU A 235 2.94 0.95 -18.94
C LEU A 235 1.76 1.68 -19.59
N LYS A 236 1.38 2.88 -19.12
CA LYS A 236 0.16 3.57 -19.55
C LYS A 236 0.06 3.75 -21.06
N GLU A 237 1.05 4.38 -21.66
CA GLU A 237 1.03 4.69 -23.11
C GLU A 237 0.95 3.44 -23.96
N GLN A 238 1.73 2.41 -23.60
CA GLN A 238 1.72 1.11 -24.30
C GLN A 238 0.36 0.43 -24.19
N LEU A 239 -0.23 0.39 -22.98
CA LEU A 239 -1.52 -0.26 -22.77
C LEU A 239 -2.68 0.51 -23.38
N GLU A 240 -2.65 1.84 -23.30
CA GLU A 240 -3.65 2.69 -23.92
C GLU A 240 -3.63 2.56 -25.46
N SER A 241 -2.48 2.55 -26.09
CA SER A 241 -2.37 2.34 -27.56
C SER A 241 -2.90 0.98 -28.01
N ARG A 242 -2.77 -0.06 -27.17
CA ARG A 242 -3.19 -1.43 -27.52
C ARG A 242 -4.64 -1.73 -27.20
N PHE A 243 -5.19 -1.19 -26.12
CA PHE A 243 -6.48 -1.59 -25.56
C PHE A 243 -7.55 -0.49 -25.57
N LYS A 244 -7.22 0.75 -25.95
CA LYS A 244 -8.20 1.83 -26.07
C LYS A 244 -9.23 1.47 -27.14
N ARG A 245 -10.51 1.52 -26.77
CA ARG A 245 -11.62 1.21 -27.68
C ARG A 245 -12.39 2.49 -28.04
N GLN A 246 -12.85 2.58 -29.28
CA GLN A 246 -13.65 3.73 -29.75
C GLN A 246 -15.04 3.76 -29.10
N ASP A 247 -15.56 2.60 -28.64
CA ASP A 247 -16.84 2.49 -27.94
C ASP A 247 -16.82 3.04 -26.49
N GLY A 248 -15.65 3.47 -26.00
CA GLY A 248 -15.50 4.03 -24.67
C GLY A 248 -15.67 3.05 -23.52
N ARG A 249 -15.64 1.73 -23.79
CA ARG A 249 -15.82 0.70 -22.76
C ARG A 249 -14.57 0.40 -21.96
N ILE A 250 -13.39 0.80 -22.42
CA ILE A 250 -12.13 0.80 -21.67
C ILE A 250 -11.66 2.23 -21.54
N ILE A 251 -11.62 2.75 -20.32
CA ILE A 251 -11.28 4.13 -20.00
C ILE A 251 -9.96 4.17 -19.24
N PHE A 252 -8.97 4.84 -19.79
CA PHE A 252 -7.74 5.22 -19.11
C PHE A 252 -7.91 6.60 -18.48
N HIS A 253 -8.38 6.64 -17.23
CA HIS A 253 -8.73 7.87 -16.53
C HIS A 253 -7.50 8.74 -16.19
N GLY A 254 -6.33 8.11 -16.03
CA GLY A 254 -5.15 8.78 -15.50
C GLY A 254 -5.19 8.92 -13.97
N TRP A 255 -4.29 9.74 -13.44
CA TRP A 255 -4.23 10.00 -12.02
C TRP A 255 -5.42 10.84 -11.55
N SER A 256 -5.94 10.53 -10.35
CA SER A 256 -7.05 11.27 -9.73
C SER A 256 -6.86 11.36 -8.22
N ASP A 257 -7.26 12.47 -7.64
CA ASP A 257 -7.40 12.66 -6.19
C ASP A 257 -8.82 12.34 -5.69
N ASN A 258 -9.78 12.24 -6.62
CA ASN A 258 -11.19 11.94 -6.33
C ASN A 258 -11.52 10.44 -6.39
N ILE A 259 -10.67 9.61 -5.79
CA ILE A 259 -10.82 8.15 -5.82
C ILE A 259 -12.14 7.68 -5.20
N VAL A 260 -12.60 8.35 -4.15
CA VAL A 260 -13.84 7.99 -3.43
C VAL A 260 -15.03 7.96 -4.38
N ASN A 261 -15.25 9.02 -5.16
CA ASN A 261 -16.39 9.09 -6.07
C ASN A 261 -16.26 8.10 -7.22
N ILE A 262 -15.02 7.87 -7.70
CA ILE A 262 -14.78 6.87 -8.74
C ILE A 262 -15.13 5.46 -8.20
N LEU A 263 -14.70 5.11 -7.00
CA LEU A 263 -15.06 3.82 -6.41
C LEU A 263 -16.58 3.68 -6.26
N LYS A 264 -17.25 4.66 -5.69
CA LYS A 264 -18.71 4.61 -5.39
C LYS A 264 -19.59 4.30 -6.60
N VAL A 265 -19.21 4.78 -7.79
CA VAL A 265 -20.03 4.60 -9.01
C VAL A 265 -19.73 3.31 -9.77
N ASN A 266 -18.71 2.56 -9.39
CA ASN A 266 -18.38 1.27 -9.99
C ASN A 266 -18.96 0.10 -9.18
N ASP A 267 -19.03 -1.10 -9.78
CA ASP A 267 -19.70 -2.27 -9.21
C ASP A 267 -18.71 -3.27 -8.63
N LEU A 268 -17.57 -3.45 -9.28
CA LEU A 268 -16.49 -4.34 -8.85
C LEU A 268 -15.14 -3.65 -8.91
N PHE A 269 -14.31 -3.93 -7.93
CA PHE A 269 -12.91 -3.54 -7.92
C PHE A 269 -12.02 -4.71 -8.33
N ILE A 270 -11.03 -4.47 -9.20
CA ILE A 270 -10.14 -5.54 -9.67
C ILE A 270 -8.68 -5.13 -9.48
N LEU A 271 -7.86 -6.02 -8.90
CA LEU A 271 -6.43 -5.79 -8.71
C LEU A 271 -5.62 -7.06 -9.03
N PRO A 272 -5.04 -7.16 -10.24
CA PRO A 272 -4.31 -8.34 -10.72
C PRO A 272 -2.83 -8.34 -10.34
N SER A 273 -2.47 -7.73 -9.22
CA SER A 273 -1.07 -7.53 -8.82
C SER A 273 -0.28 -8.83 -8.73
N LEU A 274 1.01 -8.77 -9.08
CA LEU A 274 1.94 -9.90 -8.98
C LEU A 274 2.53 -10.04 -7.57
N TRP A 275 2.62 -8.97 -6.81
CA TRP A 275 3.06 -8.95 -5.39
C TRP A 275 2.56 -7.69 -4.69
N GLU A 276 2.19 -7.83 -3.42
CA GLU A 276 1.73 -6.75 -2.54
C GLU A 276 2.21 -6.97 -1.09
N GLY A 277 2.25 -5.89 -0.32
CA GLY A 277 2.32 -6.00 1.13
C GLY A 277 0.92 -6.04 1.75
N MET A 278 0.18 -4.95 1.64
CA MET A 278 -1.26 -4.83 1.92
C MET A 278 -1.78 -3.59 1.21
N PRO A 279 -2.43 -3.73 0.05
CA PRO A 279 -2.79 -2.60 -0.78
C PRO A 279 -3.96 -1.79 -0.20
N LEU A 280 -3.74 -0.48 0.01
CA LEU A 280 -4.79 0.44 0.47
C LEU A 280 -5.98 0.48 -0.50
N ALA A 281 -5.74 0.33 -1.80
CA ALA A 281 -6.80 0.37 -2.81
C ALA A 281 -7.86 -0.73 -2.62
N ILE A 282 -7.49 -1.92 -2.15
CA ILE A 282 -8.45 -2.97 -1.79
C ILE A 282 -9.24 -2.55 -0.54
N LEU A 283 -8.58 -2.03 0.48
CA LEU A 283 -9.24 -1.54 1.70
C LEU A 283 -10.22 -0.40 1.39
N GLU A 284 -9.80 0.53 0.53
CA GLU A 284 -10.63 1.67 0.07
C GLU A 284 -11.85 1.18 -0.72
N ALA A 285 -11.65 0.21 -1.64
CA ALA A 285 -12.74 -0.37 -2.42
C ALA A 285 -13.74 -1.14 -1.55
N LEU A 286 -13.27 -2.06 -0.71
CA LEU A 286 -14.13 -2.81 0.22
C LEU A 286 -14.86 -1.86 1.19
N SER A 287 -14.20 -0.77 1.62
CA SER A 287 -14.83 0.24 2.48
C SER A 287 -15.97 0.99 1.76
N CYS A 288 -15.81 1.24 0.46
CA CYS A 288 -16.88 1.78 -0.39
C CYS A 288 -17.96 0.75 -0.76
N GLY A 289 -17.86 -0.47 -0.25
CA GLY A 289 -18.80 -1.54 -0.54
C GLY A 289 -18.61 -2.15 -1.94
N LEU A 290 -17.41 -2.13 -2.53
CA LEU A 290 -17.14 -2.83 -3.78
C LEU A 290 -16.62 -4.24 -3.48
N PRO A 291 -17.27 -5.29 -3.94
CA PRO A 291 -16.67 -6.61 -3.99
C PRO A 291 -15.38 -6.58 -4.83
N CYS A 292 -14.36 -7.30 -4.41
CA CYS A 292 -13.05 -7.24 -5.05
C CYS A 292 -12.69 -8.57 -5.71
N ILE A 293 -12.20 -8.53 -6.95
CA ILE A 293 -11.58 -9.68 -7.63
C ILE A 293 -10.06 -9.41 -7.66
N VAL A 294 -9.30 -10.20 -6.92
CA VAL A 294 -7.87 -9.95 -6.76
C VAL A 294 -7.04 -11.21 -6.90
N THR A 295 -5.77 -11.06 -7.22
CA THR A 295 -4.85 -12.21 -7.27
C THR A 295 -4.65 -12.85 -5.90
N ASN A 296 -4.57 -14.18 -5.87
CA ASN A 296 -4.31 -14.99 -4.69
C ASN A 296 -2.82 -14.92 -4.31
N ILE A 297 -2.42 -13.80 -3.74
CA ILE A 297 -1.04 -13.53 -3.28
C ILE A 297 -1.06 -13.02 -1.84
N PRO A 298 0.07 -13.14 -1.10
CA PRO A 298 0.22 -12.50 0.20
C PRO A 298 -0.18 -11.01 0.16
N GLY A 299 -0.86 -10.56 1.20
CA GLY A 299 -1.39 -9.19 1.29
C GLY A 299 -2.77 -9.01 0.64
N ASN A 300 -3.05 -9.58 -0.53
CA ASN A 300 -4.37 -9.54 -1.15
C ASN A 300 -5.31 -10.55 -0.50
N ASN A 301 -4.87 -11.82 -0.39
CA ASN A 301 -5.69 -12.93 0.13
C ASN A 301 -6.09 -12.73 1.60
N SER A 302 -5.36 -11.95 2.37
CA SER A 302 -5.74 -11.60 3.74
C SER A 302 -6.93 -10.63 3.82
N LEU A 303 -7.30 -9.99 2.70
CA LEU A 303 -8.39 -9.03 2.63
C LEU A 303 -9.66 -9.60 1.97
N ILE A 304 -9.55 -10.74 1.29
CA ILE A 304 -10.66 -11.35 0.55
C ILE A 304 -11.00 -12.73 1.11
N GLU A 305 -12.24 -12.86 1.54
CA GLU A 305 -12.88 -14.14 1.80
C GLU A 305 -13.63 -14.55 0.55
N ASP A 306 -13.12 -15.58 -0.18
CA ASP A 306 -13.63 -15.98 -1.50
C ASP A 306 -15.13 -16.31 -1.45
N GLY A 307 -15.93 -15.70 -2.31
CA GLY A 307 -17.38 -15.81 -2.31
C GLY A 307 -18.12 -14.93 -1.28
N TYR A 308 -17.45 -14.34 -0.30
CA TYR A 308 -18.09 -13.52 0.74
C TYR A 308 -18.03 -12.01 0.43
N ASN A 309 -16.84 -11.46 0.20
CA ASN A 309 -16.61 -10.05 -0.11
C ASN A 309 -15.89 -9.82 -1.45
N GLY A 310 -15.77 -10.88 -2.26
CA GLY A 310 -15.11 -10.87 -3.55
C GLY A 310 -14.63 -12.26 -3.96
N CYS A 311 -13.67 -12.31 -4.89
CA CYS A 311 -13.10 -13.54 -5.39
C CYS A 311 -11.58 -13.47 -5.52
N LEU A 312 -10.93 -14.63 -5.40
CA LEU A 312 -9.50 -14.81 -5.65
C LEU A 312 -9.30 -15.48 -7.03
N PHE A 313 -8.21 -15.14 -7.71
CA PHE A 313 -7.75 -15.78 -8.93
C PHE A 313 -6.22 -15.87 -8.99
N GLU A 314 -5.69 -16.75 -9.84
CA GLU A 314 -4.25 -16.96 -9.94
C GLU A 314 -3.57 -15.87 -10.77
N ILE A 315 -2.31 -15.55 -10.44
CA ILE A 315 -1.53 -14.53 -11.12
C ILE A 315 -1.43 -14.79 -12.62
N ARG A 316 -1.61 -13.73 -13.44
CA ARG A 316 -1.57 -13.78 -14.92
C ARG A 316 -2.61 -14.68 -15.58
N ASP A 317 -3.59 -15.17 -14.85
CA ASP A 317 -4.67 -15.97 -15.41
C ASP A 317 -5.85 -15.06 -15.87
N CYS A 318 -5.70 -14.50 -17.06
CA CYS A 318 -6.76 -13.66 -17.65
C CYS A 318 -8.03 -14.46 -18.01
N GLN A 319 -7.91 -15.80 -18.23
CA GLN A 319 -9.07 -16.65 -18.48
C GLN A 319 -9.91 -16.82 -17.21
N LEU A 320 -9.25 -17.20 -16.10
CA LEU A 320 -9.95 -17.33 -14.83
C LEU A 320 -10.53 -15.97 -14.38
N LEU A 321 -9.78 -14.87 -14.59
CA LEU A 321 -10.27 -13.53 -14.30
C LEU A 321 -11.53 -13.20 -15.11
N SER A 322 -11.57 -13.49 -16.42
CA SER A 322 -12.76 -13.26 -17.24
C SER A 322 -13.95 -14.10 -16.76
N GLN A 323 -13.75 -15.35 -16.36
CA GLN A 323 -14.79 -16.19 -15.78
C GLN A 323 -15.33 -15.65 -14.45
N LYS A 324 -14.42 -15.17 -13.57
CA LYS A 324 -14.82 -14.52 -12.30
C LYS A 324 -15.64 -13.26 -12.56
N ILE A 325 -15.24 -12.39 -13.51
CA ILE A 325 -16.03 -11.20 -13.89
C ILE A 325 -17.40 -11.64 -14.44
N MET A 326 -17.43 -12.62 -15.33
CA MET A 326 -18.68 -13.14 -15.93
C MET A 326 -19.66 -13.64 -14.87
N SER A 327 -19.16 -14.18 -13.75
CA SER A 327 -20.02 -14.67 -12.67
C SER A 327 -20.86 -13.59 -11.98
N TYR A 328 -20.54 -12.31 -12.18
CA TYR A 328 -21.30 -11.15 -11.66
C TYR A 328 -22.22 -10.50 -12.70
N VAL A 329 -22.02 -10.78 -13.99
CA VAL A 329 -22.83 -10.18 -15.06
C VAL A 329 -24.30 -10.58 -14.89
N GLY A 330 -25.20 -9.59 -14.87
CA GLY A 330 -26.63 -9.79 -14.68
C GLY A 330 -27.06 -10.27 -13.29
N LYS A 331 -26.18 -10.13 -12.27
CA LYS A 331 -26.47 -10.57 -10.89
C LYS A 331 -26.35 -9.44 -9.86
N PRO A 332 -27.19 -8.41 -9.93
CA PRO A 332 -27.12 -7.27 -9.02
C PRO A 332 -27.32 -7.67 -7.54
N GLU A 333 -28.09 -8.72 -7.26
CA GLU A 333 -28.34 -9.22 -5.89
C GLU A 333 -27.04 -9.78 -5.27
N LEU A 334 -26.24 -10.52 -6.06
CA LEU A 334 -24.94 -11.02 -5.61
C LEU A 334 -23.99 -9.85 -5.28
N ILE A 335 -23.96 -8.84 -6.15
CA ILE A 335 -23.13 -7.65 -5.94
C ILE A 335 -23.58 -6.91 -4.68
N ALA A 336 -24.89 -6.71 -4.49
CA ALA A 336 -25.44 -6.05 -3.32
C ALA A 336 -25.13 -6.79 -2.01
N GLN A 337 -25.28 -8.12 -2.01
CA GLN A 337 -24.94 -8.97 -0.86
C GLN A 337 -23.46 -8.85 -0.50
N GLN A 338 -22.58 -9.03 -1.48
CA GLN A 338 -21.14 -8.95 -1.24
C GLN A 338 -20.66 -7.52 -0.91
N SER A 339 -21.36 -6.50 -1.41
CA SER A 339 -21.15 -5.10 -1.04
C SER A 339 -21.38 -4.87 0.47
N ALA A 340 -22.49 -5.35 1.00
CA ALA A 340 -22.78 -5.27 2.42
C ALA A 340 -21.74 -6.03 3.27
N ASN A 341 -21.34 -7.21 2.81
CA ASN A 341 -20.32 -8.03 3.45
C ASN A 341 -18.94 -7.32 3.44
N ALA A 342 -18.53 -6.74 2.30
CA ALA A 342 -17.29 -6.00 2.15
C ALA A 342 -17.22 -4.83 3.14
N ARG A 343 -18.29 -4.04 3.23
CA ARG A 343 -18.38 -2.93 4.18
C ARG A 343 -18.30 -3.41 5.63
N SER A 344 -19.06 -4.43 6.00
CA SER A 344 -19.06 -5.00 7.36
C SER A 344 -17.68 -5.54 7.74
N PHE A 345 -17.01 -6.24 6.84
CA PHE A 345 -15.67 -6.77 7.03
C PHE A 345 -14.64 -5.68 7.33
N ILE A 346 -14.70 -4.56 6.61
CA ILE A 346 -13.78 -3.43 6.82
C ILE A 346 -14.06 -2.73 8.14
N LEU A 347 -15.31 -2.43 8.46
CA LEU A 347 -15.68 -1.77 9.71
C LEU A 347 -15.22 -2.56 10.94
N LYS A 348 -15.34 -3.88 10.88
CA LYS A 348 -14.91 -4.78 11.96
C LYS A 348 -13.41 -4.84 12.13
N ASN A 349 -12.64 -4.89 11.03
CA ASN A 349 -11.25 -5.33 11.07
C ASN A 349 -10.21 -4.24 10.74
N TYR A 350 -10.53 -3.26 9.85
CA TYR A 350 -9.53 -2.42 9.19
C TYR A 350 -9.78 -0.91 9.30
N GLY A 351 -10.51 -0.45 10.32
CA GLY A 351 -10.68 0.98 10.58
C GLY A 351 -9.35 1.67 10.92
N LEU A 352 -9.11 2.85 10.33
CA LEU A 352 -7.88 3.62 10.49
C LEU A 352 -7.59 3.97 11.95
N PHE A 353 -8.62 4.36 12.72
CA PHE A 353 -8.49 4.68 14.13
C PHE A 353 -7.91 3.51 14.96
N LYS A 354 -8.41 2.29 14.72
CA LYS A 354 -7.94 1.08 15.41
C LYS A 354 -6.47 0.79 15.11
N ARG A 355 -6.07 0.97 13.85
CA ARG A 355 -4.67 0.83 13.42
C ARG A 355 -3.77 1.85 14.11
N ASN A 356 -4.14 3.14 14.06
CA ASN A 356 -3.33 4.22 14.60
C ASN A 356 -3.16 4.08 16.12
N ASN A 357 -4.19 3.64 16.85
CA ASN A 357 -4.08 3.35 18.28
C ASN A 357 -3.04 2.24 18.58
N LYS A 358 -2.98 1.19 17.75
CA LYS A 358 -1.94 0.16 17.91
C LYS A 358 -0.54 0.72 17.66
N VAL A 359 -0.36 1.58 16.66
CA VAL A 359 0.94 2.23 16.40
C VAL A 359 1.32 3.16 17.55
N ARG A 360 0.36 3.94 18.09
CA ARG A 360 0.57 4.79 19.26
C ARG A 360 1.05 3.99 20.47
N GLN A 361 0.42 2.87 20.78
CA GLN A 361 0.86 1.98 21.87
C GLN A 361 2.32 1.52 21.70
N LEU A 362 2.79 1.35 20.45
CA LEU A 362 4.20 1.04 20.21
C LEU A 362 5.12 2.24 20.43
N TYR A 363 4.64 3.46 20.26
CA TYR A 363 5.40 4.65 20.55
C TYR A 363 5.51 4.89 22.06
N ASP A 364 4.44 4.66 22.79
CA ASP A 364 4.34 4.91 24.24
C ASP A 364 5.10 3.85 25.06
N ASN A 365 5.11 2.57 24.63
CA ASN A 365 5.80 1.43 25.29
C ASN A 365 7.23 1.20 24.78
#